data_2ebf9c17aa4032d741f2ce4cbac9af04
#
_entry.id   2ebf9c17aa4032d741f2ce4cbac9af04
#
_cell.length_a   1.000
_cell.length_b   1.000
_cell.length_c   1.000
_cell.angle_alpha   90.00
_cell.angle_beta   90.00
_cell.angle_gamma   90.00
#
_symmetry.space_group_name_H-M   'P 1'
#
loop_
_entity.id
_entity.type
_entity.pdbx_description
1 polymer ?
#
loop_
_entity_poly.entity_id
_entity_poly.type
_entity_poly.pdbx_seq_one_letter_code
_entity_poly.pdbx_strand_id
1 'polypeptide(L)'
;MIHFVFTGLGRTSHITQLAAFDGDDTFNQYIVSGAKISEKASTITGLTFDFCDNQMYHHGNHVESKDFKLVLLEFIDFIRKKEKPILFGHNIAAFDIPILLHHLKQHSLLSEFLLHIIGCIDTLKLAKRKFKKTEFGNHKQQTLVKELVGSEYDAHDACADVSSLFLLLDHLEYSEKDIFPFNATLLADSFNPLTRSAIISKPMARKLANCGLCLKLAFDRSSESGLKSVLSEHGFSVKTVNTISKYFDRTEE
;
A
#
# COMPACT_ATOMS: atom_id res chain seq x y z
N MET A 1 -6.50 10.28 -4.64
CA MET A 1 -5.31 9.59 -5.14
C MET A 1 -4.19 9.71 -4.14
N ILE A 2 -3.24 8.79 -4.16
CA ILE A 2 -2.02 8.88 -3.34
C ILE A 2 -0.83 8.36 -4.13
N HIS A 3 0.30 9.01 -3.96
CA HIS A 3 1.59 8.57 -4.49
C HIS A 3 2.71 8.89 -3.48
N PHE A 4 3.72 8.01 -3.44
CA PHE A 4 4.90 8.18 -2.59
C PHE A 4 6.16 8.17 -3.45
N VAL A 5 7.11 9.03 -3.09
CA VAL A 5 8.48 8.97 -3.59
C VAL A 5 9.39 8.44 -2.50
N PHE A 6 10.36 7.61 -2.89
CA PHE A 6 11.19 6.85 -1.97
C PHE A 6 12.69 7.06 -2.23
N THR A 7 13.51 6.87 -1.21
CA THR A 7 14.99 6.88 -1.34
C THR A 7 15.53 5.75 -2.22
N GLY A 8 14.70 4.75 -2.53
CA GLY A 8 15.07 3.59 -3.35
C GLY A 8 13.87 2.64 -3.54
N LEU A 9 14.12 1.42 -4.08
CA LEU A 9 13.08 0.45 -4.42
C LEU A 9 12.90 -0.66 -3.37
N GLY A 10 13.57 -0.59 -2.23
CA GLY A 10 13.47 -1.57 -1.16
C GLY A 10 12.27 -1.31 -0.23
N ARG A 11 11.74 -2.37 0.41
CA ARG A 11 10.66 -2.23 1.41
C ARG A 11 11.05 -1.44 2.67
N THR A 12 12.34 -1.24 2.88
CA THR A 12 12.90 -0.43 3.97
C THR A 12 13.33 0.96 3.50
N SER A 13 12.99 1.34 2.25
CA SER A 13 13.26 2.67 1.74
C SER A 13 12.49 3.71 2.51
N HIS A 14 13.12 4.87 2.75
CA HIS A 14 12.46 5.99 3.38
C HIS A 14 11.56 6.70 2.37
N ILE A 15 10.43 7.19 2.82
CA ILE A 15 9.57 8.07 2.03
C ILE A 15 10.20 9.46 2.05
N THR A 16 10.40 10.05 0.89
CA THR A 16 10.98 11.40 0.73
C THR A 16 9.96 12.43 0.29
N GLN A 17 8.84 11.99 -0.27
CA GLN A 17 7.71 12.83 -0.61
C GLN A 17 6.42 12.01 -0.52
N LEU A 18 5.38 12.65 -0.02
CA LEU A 18 4.02 12.11 0.06
C LEU A 18 3.07 13.11 -0.58
N ALA A 19 2.41 12.68 -1.66
CA ALA A 19 1.37 13.45 -2.30
C ALA A 19 0.03 12.71 -2.32
N ALA A 20 -1.05 13.46 -2.17
CA ALA A 20 -2.41 12.98 -2.34
C ALA A 20 -3.28 14.04 -3.01
N PHE A 21 -4.27 13.60 -3.78
CA PHE A 21 -5.23 14.45 -4.47
C PHE A 21 -6.61 13.83 -4.42
N ASP A 22 -7.64 14.59 -4.11
CA ASP A 22 -9.02 14.09 -3.95
C ASP A 22 -10.01 14.61 -5.01
N GLY A 23 -9.51 15.39 -5.95
CA GLY A 23 -10.29 16.09 -6.99
C GLY A 23 -10.35 17.59 -6.78
N ASP A 24 -10.29 18.04 -5.52
CA ASP A 24 -10.35 19.45 -5.14
C ASP A 24 -9.07 19.90 -4.43
N ASP A 25 -8.66 19.17 -3.39
CA ASP A 25 -7.53 19.51 -2.53
C ASP A 25 -6.30 18.66 -2.85
N THR A 26 -5.13 19.28 -2.82
CA THR A 26 -3.83 18.60 -2.95
C THR A 26 -3.10 18.62 -1.62
N PHE A 27 -2.67 17.44 -1.17
CA PHE A 27 -1.68 17.28 -0.12
C PHE A 27 -0.33 16.97 -0.76
N ASN A 28 0.69 17.74 -0.47
CA ASN A 28 2.05 17.49 -0.95
C ASN A 28 3.07 17.94 0.09
N GLN A 29 3.86 17.00 0.60
CA GLN A 29 4.88 17.27 1.61
C GLN A 29 6.16 16.52 1.29
N TYR A 30 7.29 17.25 1.33
CA TYR A 30 8.61 16.64 1.34
C TYR A 30 9.00 16.27 2.77
N ILE A 31 9.75 15.18 2.89
CA ILE A 31 10.10 14.58 4.17
C ILE A 31 11.62 14.58 4.30
N VAL A 32 12.12 15.08 5.41
CA VAL A 32 13.57 15.03 5.73
C VAL A 32 14.04 13.59 5.60
N SER A 33 15.00 13.37 4.72
CA SER A 33 15.50 12.02 4.48
C SER A 33 16.41 11.56 5.62
N GLY A 34 15.97 10.52 6.33
CA GLY A 34 16.81 9.85 7.34
C GLY A 34 17.92 8.97 6.73
N ALA A 35 18.00 8.87 5.40
CA ALA A 35 18.97 8.05 4.68
C ALA A 35 19.33 8.70 3.34
N LYS A 36 20.50 8.34 2.82
CA LYS A 36 20.96 8.81 1.50
C LYS A 36 19.99 8.36 0.43
N ILE A 37 19.52 9.32 -0.39
CA ILE A 37 18.76 9.03 -1.61
C ILE A 37 19.72 8.36 -2.60
N SER A 38 19.36 7.21 -3.16
CA SER A 38 20.21 6.54 -4.14
C SER A 38 20.34 7.37 -5.42
N GLU A 39 21.49 7.30 -6.08
CA GLU A 39 21.70 8.01 -7.35
C GLU A 39 20.63 7.72 -8.38
N LYS A 40 20.21 6.45 -8.46
CA LYS A 40 19.12 6.05 -9.35
C LYS A 40 17.80 6.72 -8.97
N ALA A 41 17.45 6.78 -7.70
CA ALA A 41 16.23 7.46 -7.24
C ALA A 41 16.33 8.96 -7.50
N SER A 42 17.46 9.59 -7.17
CA SER A 42 17.71 11.01 -7.40
C SER A 42 17.62 11.39 -8.90
N THR A 43 18.20 10.57 -9.77
CA THR A 43 18.11 10.78 -11.22
C THR A 43 16.67 10.73 -11.74
N ILE A 44 15.85 9.86 -11.16
CA ILE A 44 14.46 9.65 -11.58
C ILE A 44 13.55 10.75 -11.02
N THR A 45 13.73 11.11 -9.74
CA THR A 45 12.80 11.99 -9.02
C THR A 45 13.27 13.44 -8.93
N GLY A 46 14.53 13.72 -9.30
CA GLY A 46 15.15 15.03 -9.09
C GLY A 46 15.43 15.37 -7.62
N LEU A 47 15.09 14.48 -6.67
CA LEU A 47 15.26 14.75 -5.25
C LEU A 47 16.69 14.43 -4.77
N THR A 48 17.26 15.35 -4.02
CA THR A 48 18.55 15.18 -3.32
C THR A 48 18.43 15.67 -1.89
N PHE A 49 19.26 15.13 -0.99
CA PHE A 49 19.33 15.57 0.39
C PHE A 49 20.78 15.91 0.74
N ASP A 50 20.99 17.11 1.22
CA ASP A 50 22.28 17.56 1.73
C ASP A 50 22.33 17.36 3.25
N PHE A 51 23.26 16.51 3.70
CA PHE A 51 23.44 16.21 5.12
C PHE A 51 24.22 17.30 5.87
N CYS A 52 24.86 18.23 5.16
CA CYS A 52 25.62 19.31 5.78
C CYS A 52 24.70 20.42 6.29
N ASP A 53 23.70 20.77 5.50
CA ASP A 53 22.70 21.78 5.84
C ASP A 53 21.35 21.19 6.28
N ASN A 54 21.20 19.85 6.21
CA ASN A 54 19.99 19.10 6.55
C ASN A 54 18.79 19.55 5.73
N GLN A 55 18.99 19.77 4.42
CA GLN A 55 17.98 20.30 3.51
C GLN A 55 17.70 19.38 2.33
N MET A 56 16.46 19.45 1.85
CA MET A 56 16.00 18.77 0.64
C MET A 56 16.03 19.71 -0.55
N TYR A 57 16.39 19.16 -1.71
CA TYR A 57 16.38 19.85 -2.97
C TYR A 57 15.64 19.05 -4.02
N HIS A 58 14.87 19.73 -4.87
CA HIS A 58 14.18 19.15 -6.03
C HIS A 58 14.70 19.87 -7.28
N HIS A 59 15.35 19.13 -8.17
CA HIS A 59 16.05 19.66 -9.34
C HIS A 59 17.01 20.82 -8.99
N GLY A 60 17.73 20.69 -7.88
CA GLY A 60 18.68 21.68 -7.39
C GLY A 60 18.07 22.89 -6.66
N ASN A 61 16.75 23.00 -6.60
CA ASN A 61 16.05 24.06 -5.87
C ASN A 61 15.71 23.57 -4.45
N HIS A 62 15.97 24.40 -3.45
CA HIS A 62 15.58 24.10 -2.09
C HIS A 62 14.06 23.91 -1.98
N VAL A 63 13.64 22.85 -1.28
CA VAL A 63 12.24 22.58 -0.95
C VAL A 63 12.07 22.44 0.55
N GLU A 64 11.00 23.04 1.08
CA GLU A 64 10.66 22.89 2.49
C GLU A 64 10.34 21.42 2.77
N SER A 65 11.02 20.85 3.74
CA SER A 65 10.82 19.46 4.16
C SER A 65 10.55 19.39 5.67
N LYS A 66 9.73 18.42 6.07
CA LYS A 66 9.25 18.27 7.44
C LYS A 66 9.70 16.96 8.04
N ASP A 67 9.65 16.90 9.38
CA ASP A 67 9.78 15.63 10.10
C ASP A 67 8.72 14.61 9.64
N PHE A 68 9.13 13.36 9.52
CA PHE A 68 8.29 12.32 8.96
C PHE A 68 7.01 12.08 9.77
N LYS A 69 7.11 12.08 11.10
CA LYS A 69 5.95 11.89 11.97
C LYS A 69 4.95 13.03 11.81
N LEU A 70 5.46 14.27 11.64
CA LEU A 70 4.59 15.43 11.40
C LEU A 70 3.84 15.28 10.08
N VAL A 71 4.53 14.86 9.01
CA VAL A 71 3.88 14.64 7.70
C VAL A 71 2.82 13.53 7.78
N LEU A 72 3.07 12.45 8.52
CA LEU A 72 2.08 11.40 8.73
C LEU A 72 0.84 11.90 9.49
N LEU A 73 1.02 12.77 10.49
CA LEU A 73 -0.08 13.40 11.23
C LEU A 73 -0.90 14.32 10.30
N GLU A 74 -0.23 15.19 9.55
CA GLU A 74 -0.89 16.07 8.58
C GLU A 74 -1.63 15.26 7.49
N PHE A 75 -1.08 14.13 7.07
CA PHE A 75 -1.73 13.23 6.12
C PHE A 75 -2.98 12.57 6.72
N ILE A 76 -2.94 12.13 7.98
CA ILE A 76 -4.12 11.62 8.68
C ILE A 76 -5.18 12.73 8.79
N ASP A 77 -4.76 13.98 9.09
CA ASP A 77 -5.64 15.14 9.12
C ASP A 77 -6.29 15.46 7.77
N PHE A 78 -5.55 15.28 6.68
CA PHE A 78 -6.08 15.40 5.33
C PHE A 78 -7.14 14.33 5.03
N ILE A 79 -6.86 13.07 5.40
CA ILE A 79 -7.77 11.94 5.17
C ILE A 79 -9.05 12.08 5.99
N ARG A 80 -8.97 12.44 7.28
CA ARG A 80 -10.13 12.49 8.18
C ARG A 80 -11.17 13.55 7.83
N LYS A 81 -10.81 14.53 7.00
CA LYS A 81 -11.77 15.52 6.47
C LYS A 81 -12.79 14.91 5.52
N LYS A 82 -12.53 13.71 5.04
CA LYS A 82 -13.38 13.00 4.08
C LYS A 82 -14.12 11.86 4.78
N GLU A 83 -15.35 11.58 4.34
CA GLU A 83 -16.13 10.47 4.90
C GLU A 83 -15.64 9.14 4.31
N LYS A 84 -15.01 8.31 5.14
CA LYS A 84 -14.55 6.95 4.77
C LYS A 84 -13.83 6.87 3.43
N PRO A 85 -12.74 7.60 3.24
CA PRO A 85 -12.02 7.62 1.97
C PRO A 85 -11.38 6.27 1.63
N ILE A 86 -11.21 6.03 0.33
CA ILE A 86 -10.49 4.91 -0.24
C ILE A 86 -9.26 5.47 -0.96
N LEU A 87 -8.08 4.91 -0.71
CA LEU A 87 -6.87 5.32 -1.41
C LEU A 87 -6.79 4.62 -2.77
N PHE A 88 -6.56 5.40 -3.81
CA PHE A 88 -6.24 4.89 -5.14
C PHE A 88 -4.77 5.14 -5.44
N GLY A 89 -4.09 4.16 -6.01
CA GLY A 89 -2.71 4.29 -6.45
C GLY A 89 -2.35 3.21 -7.46
N HIS A 90 -1.30 3.47 -8.24
CA HIS A 90 -0.85 2.54 -9.26
C HIS A 90 0.19 1.58 -8.68
N ASN A 91 -0.13 0.28 -8.62
CA ASN A 91 0.65 -0.74 -7.90
C ASN A 91 0.71 -0.54 -6.37
N ILE A 92 -0.21 0.26 -5.85
CA ILE A 92 -0.22 0.73 -4.46
C ILE A 92 -0.27 -0.42 -3.44
N ALA A 93 -1.06 -1.45 -3.69
CA ALA A 93 -1.25 -2.56 -2.75
C ALA A 93 0.02 -3.41 -2.57
N ALA A 94 0.89 -3.46 -3.57
CA ALA A 94 2.10 -4.26 -3.52
C ALA A 94 3.32 -3.49 -2.98
N PHE A 95 3.34 -2.16 -3.11
CA PHE A 95 4.50 -1.33 -2.81
C PHE A 95 4.20 -0.26 -1.78
N ASP A 96 3.38 0.73 -2.09
CA ASP A 96 3.20 1.93 -1.26
C ASP A 96 2.55 1.63 0.09
N ILE A 97 1.47 0.86 0.10
CA ILE A 97 0.72 0.55 1.32
C ILE A 97 1.55 -0.23 2.34
N PRO A 98 2.29 -1.30 1.97
CA PRO A 98 3.15 -1.97 2.94
C PRO A 98 4.18 -1.06 3.61
N ILE A 99 4.74 -0.09 2.88
CA ILE A 99 5.71 0.86 3.41
C ILE A 99 5.00 1.88 4.32
N LEU A 100 3.88 2.45 3.88
CA LEU A 100 3.09 3.38 4.69
C LEU A 100 2.68 2.76 6.03
N LEU A 101 2.10 1.57 6.01
CA LEU A 101 1.65 0.87 7.22
C LEU A 101 2.83 0.55 8.15
N HIS A 102 4.01 0.20 7.60
CA HIS A 102 5.22 -0.01 8.38
C HIS A 102 5.61 1.27 9.15
N HIS A 103 5.68 2.41 8.48
CA HIS A 103 6.04 3.67 9.10
C HIS A 103 4.97 4.19 10.08
N LEU A 104 3.70 4.08 9.74
CA LEU A 104 2.60 4.41 10.67
C LEU A 104 2.71 3.59 11.97
N LYS A 105 3.08 2.31 11.87
CA LYS A 105 3.31 1.45 13.04
C LYS A 105 4.53 1.91 13.85
N GLN A 106 5.64 2.24 13.20
CA GLN A 106 6.85 2.73 13.88
C GLN A 106 6.59 4.01 14.67
N HIS A 107 5.75 4.90 14.13
CA HIS A 107 5.39 6.16 14.79
C HIS A 107 4.16 6.07 15.71
N SER A 108 3.62 4.86 15.94
CA SER A 108 2.41 4.62 16.76
C SER A 108 1.15 5.32 16.25
N LEU A 109 1.06 5.58 14.94
CA LEU A 109 -0.06 6.26 14.27
C LEU A 109 -0.99 5.30 13.51
N LEU A 110 -0.65 4.01 13.45
CA LEU A 110 -1.40 3.04 12.66
C LEU A 110 -2.87 2.93 13.06
N SER A 111 -3.15 2.87 14.37
CA SER A 111 -4.52 2.74 14.86
C SER A 111 -5.36 3.96 14.51
N GLU A 112 -4.80 5.16 14.65
CA GLU A 112 -5.45 6.41 14.27
C GLU A 112 -5.77 6.44 12.77
N PHE A 113 -4.78 6.16 11.92
CA PHE A 113 -4.97 6.08 10.48
C PHE A 113 -6.10 5.13 10.07
N LEU A 114 -6.16 3.94 10.67
CA LEU A 114 -7.15 2.92 10.34
C LEU A 114 -8.58 3.29 10.75
N LEU A 115 -8.78 4.25 11.67
CA LEU A 115 -10.11 4.76 12.02
C LEU A 115 -10.74 5.56 10.86
N HIS A 116 -9.91 6.17 10.02
CA HIS A 116 -10.35 7.14 9.03
C HIS A 116 -10.41 6.59 7.61
N ILE A 117 -9.99 5.34 7.36
CA ILE A 117 -9.84 4.82 6.01
C ILE A 117 -10.38 3.39 5.87
N ILE A 118 -11.01 3.10 4.73
CA ILE A 118 -11.56 1.78 4.45
C ILE A 118 -10.46 0.85 3.91
N GLY A 119 -9.69 1.31 2.92
CA GLY A 119 -8.71 0.49 2.23
C GLY A 119 -8.12 1.20 1.02
N CYS A 120 -7.62 0.42 0.07
CA CYS A 120 -7.12 0.95 -1.19
C CYS A 120 -7.62 0.18 -2.40
N ILE A 121 -7.60 0.84 -3.56
CA ILE A 121 -7.82 0.25 -4.87
C ILE A 121 -6.54 0.41 -5.68
N ASP A 122 -6.07 -0.69 -6.25
CA ASP A 122 -4.87 -0.75 -7.07
C ASP A 122 -5.22 -0.60 -8.54
N THR A 123 -4.96 0.57 -9.13
CA THR A 123 -5.30 0.89 -10.51
C THR A 123 -4.51 0.05 -11.53
N LEU A 124 -3.32 -0.46 -11.18
CA LEU A 124 -2.61 -1.43 -12.03
C LEU A 124 -3.40 -2.73 -12.19
N LYS A 125 -4.08 -3.19 -11.13
CA LYS A 125 -4.93 -4.39 -11.21
C LYS A 125 -6.16 -4.14 -12.07
N LEU A 126 -6.78 -2.96 -11.93
CA LEU A 126 -7.92 -2.55 -12.76
C LEU A 126 -7.50 -2.50 -14.23
N ALA A 127 -6.39 -1.84 -14.55
CA ALA A 127 -5.87 -1.72 -15.91
C ALA A 127 -5.57 -3.10 -16.52
N LYS A 128 -4.91 -4.00 -15.77
CA LYS A 128 -4.63 -5.37 -16.23
C LYS A 128 -5.88 -6.21 -16.46
N ARG A 129 -6.98 -5.93 -15.74
CA ARG A 129 -8.27 -6.59 -15.94
C ARG A 129 -8.98 -6.09 -17.20
N LYS A 130 -8.92 -4.76 -17.45
CA LYS A 130 -9.64 -4.12 -18.54
C LYS A 130 -8.92 -4.20 -19.88
N PHE A 131 -7.61 -4.01 -19.91
CA PHE A 131 -6.81 -3.88 -21.11
C PHE A 131 -5.82 -5.02 -21.28
N LYS A 132 -5.67 -5.53 -22.50
CA LYS A 132 -4.63 -6.50 -22.81
C LYS A 132 -3.29 -5.80 -22.94
N LYS A 133 -2.21 -6.47 -22.51
CA LYS A 133 -0.84 -5.96 -22.65
C LYS A 133 -0.48 -5.62 -24.11
N THR A 134 -1.04 -6.36 -25.05
CA THR A 134 -0.82 -6.17 -26.49
C THR A 134 -1.38 -4.87 -27.04
N GLU A 135 -2.33 -4.23 -26.33
CA GLU A 135 -2.93 -2.97 -26.75
C GLU A 135 -1.98 -1.79 -26.54
N PHE A 136 -1.27 -1.77 -25.40
CA PHE A 136 -0.43 -0.64 -24.99
C PHE A 136 1.03 -1.03 -24.73
N GLY A 137 1.43 -2.28 -24.97
CA GLY A 137 2.78 -2.78 -24.70
C GLY A 137 3.07 -3.03 -23.21
N ASN A 138 2.55 -2.19 -22.32
CA ASN A 138 2.67 -2.33 -20.87
C ASN A 138 1.51 -1.62 -20.15
N HIS A 139 1.44 -1.78 -18.82
CA HIS A 139 0.43 -1.13 -17.99
C HIS A 139 1.05 -0.11 -17.02
N LYS A 140 2.15 0.56 -17.39
CA LYS A 140 2.69 1.66 -16.60
C LYS A 140 1.72 2.85 -16.62
N GLN A 141 1.65 3.60 -15.52
CA GLN A 141 0.76 4.77 -15.42
C GLN A 141 0.98 5.75 -16.57
N GLN A 142 2.23 6.12 -16.87
CA GLN A 142 2.58 6.99 -17.98
C GLN A 142 2.02 6.51 -19.32
N THR A 143 2.16 5.22 -19.61
CA THR A 143 1.64 4.65 -20.85
C THR A 143 0.12 4.72 -20.91
N LEU A 144 -0.55 4.35 -19.81
CA LEU A 144 -2.02 4.38 -19.74
C LEU A 144 -2.55 5.82 -19.84
N VAL A 145 -1.93 6.79 -19.19
CA VAL A 145 -2.32 8.20 -19.26
C VAL A 145 -2.14 8.71 -20.68
N LYS A 146 -1.01 8.43 -21.32
CA LYS A 146 -0.75 8.84 -22.71
C LYS A 146 -1.78 8.27 -23.68
N GLU A 147 -2.07 6.96 -23.57
CA GLU A 147 -2.94 6.27 -24.53
C GLU A 147 -4.43 6.51 -24.27
N LEU A 148 -4.87 6.66 -23.02
CA LEU A 148 -6.28 6.76 -22.67
C LEU A 148 -6.72 8.20 -22.42
N VAL A 149 -5.89 9.04 -21.79
CA VAL A 149 -6.20 10.44 -21.50
C VAL A 149 -5.70 11.35 -22.61
N GLY A 150 -4.72 10.91 -23.40
CA GLY A 150 -4.13 11.70 -24.50
C GLY A 150 -3.20 12.82 -24.03
N SER A 151 -2.66 12.73 -22.80
CA SER A 151 -1.75 13.72 -22.23
C SER A 151 -0.43 13.08 -21.79
N GLU A 152 0.64 13.85 -21.85
CA GLU A 152 1.92 13.52 -21.22
C GLU A 152 2.06 14.35 -19.95
N TYR A 153 2.75 13.82 -18.95
CA TYR A 153 3.00 14.50 -17.68
C TYR A 153 4.41 14.19 -17.18
N ASP A 154 4.91 15.03 -16.30
CA ASP A 154 6.21 14.84 -15.66
C ASP A 154 6.10 13.71 -14.62
N ALA A 155 6.35 12.49 -15.07
CA ALA A 155 6.28 11.33 -14.23
C ALA A 155 7.43 11.33 -13.22
N HIS A 156 7.11 10.82 -12.01
CA HIS A 156 7.96 10.85 -10.83
C HIS A 156 7.99 12.20 -10.09
N ASP A 157 7.27 13.23 -10.57
CA ASP A 157 6.76 14.28 -9.70
C ASP A 157 5.47 13.78 -9.03
N ALA A 158 5.47 13.73 -7.70
CA ALA A 158 4.36 13.10 -6.97
C ALA A 158 3.01 13.80 -7.19
N CYS A 159 2.99 15.13 -7.38
CA CYS A 159 1.77 15.87 -7.67
C CYS A 159 1.26 15.59 -9.08
N ALA A 160 2.16 15.55 -10.07
CA ALA A 160 1.80 15.20 -11.43
C ALA A 160 1.30 13.75 -11.51
N ASP A 161 1.92 12.83 -10.77
CA ASP A 161 1.49 11.42 -10.68
C ASP A 161 0.07 11.28 -10.10
N VAL A 162 -0.27 11.95 -8.99
CA VAL A 162 -1.62 11.83 -8.41
C VAL A 162 -2.68 12.50 -9.27
N SER A 163 -2.37 13.62 -9.90
CA SER A 163 -3.30 14.34 -10.77
C SER A 163 -3.58 13.56 -12.06
N SER A 164 -2.55 13.01 -12.68
CA SER A 164 -2.70 12.17 -13.88
C SER A 164 -3.43 10.86 -13.58
N LEU A 165 -3.18 10.28 -12.40
CA LEU A 165 -3.90 9.10 -11.94
C LEU A 165 -5.39 9.37 -11.72
N PHE A 166 -5.74 10.57 -11.23
CA PHE A 166 -7.13 10.99 -11.08
C PHE A 166 -7.85 11.01 -12.42
N LEU A 167 -7.24 11.61 -13.46
CA LEU A 167 -7.80 11.61 -14.82
C LEU A 167 -7.93 10.19 -15.40
N LEU A 168 -6.99 9.31 -15.08
CA LEU A 168 -7.03 7.93 -15.55
C LEU A 168 -8.21 7.14 -14.97
N LEU A 169 -8.76 7.52 -13.82
CA LEU A 169 -9.88 6.80 -13.21
C LEU A 169 -11.15 6.79 -14.07
N ASP A 170 -11.40 7.84 -14.85
CA ASP A 170 -12.55 7.89 -15.75
C ASP A 170 -12.51 6.80 -16.83
N HIS A 171 -11.32 6.25 -17.06
CA HIS A 171 -11.08 5.16 -18.01
C HIS A 171 -11.01 3.78 -17.35
N LEU A 172 -11.11 3.70 -16.01
CA LEU A 172 -11.02 2.45 -15.25
C LEU A 172 -12.34 2.15 -14.54
N GLU A 173 -12.82 0.92 -14.70
CA GLU A 173 -14.01 0.43 -13.99
C GLU A 173 -13.61 -0.19 -12.67
N TYR A 174 -14.25 0.24 -11.59
CA TYR A 174 -14.02 -0.31 -10.25
C TYR A 174 -15.34 -0.44 -9.47
N SER A 175 -15.31 -1.27 -8.45
CA SER A 175 -16.42 -1.55 -7.55
C SER A 175 -15.91 -1.82 -6.13
N GLU A 176 -16.82 -1.98 -5.18
CA GLU A 176 -16.46 -2.35 -3.80
C GLU A 176 -15.62 -3.63 -3.71
N LYS A 177 -15.78 -4.57 -4.66
CA LYS A 177 -14.99 -5.81 -4.72
C LYS A 177 -13.52 -5.60 -5.02
N ASP A 178 -13.15 -4.43 -5.55
CA ASP A 178 -11.78 -4.05 -5.87
C ASP A 178 -11.06 -3.42 -4.66
N ILE A 179 -11.80 -3.08 -3.60
CA ILE A 179 -11.23 -2.52 -2.38
C ILE A 179 -10.39 -3.60 -1.70
N PHE A 180 -9.11 -3.29 -1.51
CA PHE A 180 -8.23 -4.05 -0.64
C PHE A 180 -8.29 -3.43 0.76
N PRO A 181 -8.99 -4.06 1.72
CA PRO A 181 -9.16 -3.48 3.05
C PRO A 181 -7.83 -3.53 3.83
N PHE A 182 -7.51 -2.48 4.57
CA PHE A 182 -6.24 -2.44 5.32
C PHE A 182 -6.18 -3.44 6.46
N ASN A 183 -7.32 -3.77 7.05
CA ASN A 183 -7.41 -4.84 8.04
C ASN A 183 -6.91 -6.17 7.48
N ALA A 184 -7.16 -6.48 6.20
CA ALA A 184 -6.65 -7.71 5.56
C ALA A 184 -5.13 -7.76 5.49
N THR A 185 -4.43 -6.63 5.31
CA THR A 185 -2.95 -6.60 5.36
C THR A 185 -2.43 -6.92 6.75
N LEU A 186 -3.01 -6.31 7.79
CA LEU A 186 -2.65 -6.57 9.18
C LEU A 186 -2.99 -8.00 9.60
N LEU A 187 -4.14 -8.50 9.14
CA LEU A 187 -4.55 -9.89 9.36
C LEU A 187 -3.60 -10.87 8.68
N ALA A 188 -3.14 -10.57 7.45
CA ALA A 188 -2.17 -11.38 6.74
C ALA A 188 -0.82 -11.45 7.47
N ASP A 189 -0.38 -10.35 8.07
CA ASP A 189 0.85 -10.31 8.88
C ASP A 189 0.74 -11.15 10.16
N SER A 190 -0.45 -11.33 10.70
CA SER A 190 -0.66 -12.22 11.85
C SER A 190 -0.24 -13.66 11.55
N PHE A 191 -0.31 -14.09 10.29
CA PHE A 191 0.10 -15.43 9.84
C PHE A 191 1.61 -15.56 9.57
N ASN A 192 2.42 -14.54 9.87
CA ASN A 192 3.88 -14.61 9.67
C ASN A 192 4.56 -15.81 10.34
N PRO A 193 4.17 -16.29 11.54
CA PRO A 193 4.72 -17.52 12.10
C PRO A 193 4.53 -18.73 11.17
N LEU A 194 3.34 -18.89 10.61
CA LEU A 194 3.02 -20.00 9.70
C LEU A 194 3.74 -19.89 8.36
N THR A 195 3.91 -18.67 7.85
CA THR A 195 4.62 -18.46 6.57
C THR A 195 6.13 -18.62 6.70
N ARG A 196 6.72 -18.22 7.83
CA ARG A 196 8.15 -18.43 8.14
C ARG A 196 8.48 -19.91 8.31
N SER A 197 7.57 -20.67 8.93
CA SER A 197 7.71 -22.12 9.08
C SER A 197 7.30 -22.92 7.84
N ALA A 198 7.04 -22.27 6.70
CA ALA A 198 6.61 -22.86 5.45
C ALA A 198 5.33 -23.73 5.53
N ILE A 199 4.51 -23.53 6.56
CA ILE A 199 3.25 -24.27 6.80
C ILE A 199 2.19 -23.81 5.81
N ILE A 200 2.13 -22.47 5.56
CA ILE A 200 1.31 -21.89 4.51
C ILE A 200 2.15 -20.93 3.65
N SER A 201 1.73 -20.73 2.43
CA SER A 201 2.33 -19.72 1.57
C SER A 201 1.83 -18.30 1.87
N LYS A 202 2.60 -17.26 1.51
CA LYS A 202 2.14 -15.86 1.61
C LYS A 202 0.83 -15.59 0.87
N PRO A 203 0.59 -16.12 -0.36
CA PRO A 203 -0.72 -16.03 -1.00
C PRO A 203 -1.85 -16.64 -0.18
N MET A 204 -1.59 -17.77 0.51
CA MET A 204 -2.57 -18.40 1.38
C MET A 204 -2.88 -17.54 2.61
N ALA A 205 -1.86 -16.97 3.27
CA ALA A 205 -2.06 -16.03 4.37
C ALA A 205 -2.93 -14.83 3.96
N ARG A 206 -2.70 -14.28 2.76
CA ARG A 206 -3.54 -13.21 2.20
C ARG A 206 -4.98 -13.67 1.95
N LYS A 207 -5.18 -14.89 1.46
CA LYS A 207 -6.52 -15.43 1.24
C LYS A 207 -7.28 -15.57 2.56
N LEU A 208 -6.63 -16.08 3.62
CA LEU A 208 -7.19 -16.14 4.97
C LEU A 208 -7.56 -14.77 5.51
N ALA A 209 -6.66 -13.81 5.37
CA ALA A 209 -6.88 -12.42 5.79
C ALA A 209 -8.06 -11.76 5.05
N ASN A 210 -8.21 -11.99 3.76
CA ASN A 210 -9.33 -11.48 2.96
C ASN A 210 -10.69 -12.07 3.39
N CYS A 211 -10.67 -13.21 4.07
CA CYS A 211 -11.86 -13.79 4.72
C CYS A 211 -12.07 -13.24 6.15
N GLY A 212 -11.33 -12.21 6.56
CA GLY A 212 -11.42 -11.63 7.91
C GLY A 212 -10.78 -12.49 9.01
N LEU A 213 -9.95 -13.48 8.63
CA LEU A 213 -9.27 -14.35 9.56
C LEU A 213 -7.90 -13.80 9.95
N CYS A 214 -7.57 -13.90 11.23
CA CYS A 214 -6.20 -13.70 11.74
C CYS A 214 -5.77 -14.91 12.56
N LEU A 215 -4.47 -15.04 12.81
CA LEU A 215 -3.93 -16.18 13.56
C LEU A 215 -4.60 -16.34 14.91
N LYS A 216 -4.81 -15.24 15.65
CA LYS A 216 -5.48 -15.24 16.95
C LYS A 216 -6.95 -15.69 16.86
N LEU A 217 -7.71 -15.15 15.88
CA LEU A 217 -9.11 -15.54 15.68
C LEU A 217 -9.24 -16.99 15.22
N ALA A 218 -8.30 -17.47 14.41
CA ALA A 218 -8.26 -18.87 14.01
C ALA A 218 -7.99 -19.78 15.22
N PHE A 219 -7.15 -19.32 16.16
CA PHE A 219 -6.85 -20.04 17.40
C PHE A 219 -8.02 -20.00 18.39
N ASP A 220 -8.60 -18.82 18.65
CA ASP A 220 -9.69 -18.66 19.64
C ASP A 220 -10.99 -19.40 19.23
N ARG A 221 -11.21 -19.59 17.93
CA ARG A 221 -12.33 -20.39 17.39
C ARG A 221 -12.06 -21.89 17.32
N SER A 222 -10.86 -22.32 17.67
CA SER A 222 -10.50 -23.75 17.66
C SER A 222 -11.18 -24.56 18.76
N SER A 223 -11.82 -23.91 19.75
CA SER A 223 -12.24 -24.58 20.98
C SER A 223 -13.51 -25.42 20.89
N GLU A 224 -14.46 -25.22 19.99
CA GLU A 224 -15.66 -26.09 19.91
C GLU A 224 -16.27 -26.29 18.50
N SER A 225 -16.25 -25.32 17.63
CA SER A 225 -16.65 -25.50 16.23
C SER A 225 -15.46 -25.73 15.31
N GLY A 226 -14.28 -25.72 15.89
CA GLY A 226 -12.99 -26.10 15.31
C GLY A 226 -12.52 -25.20 14.17
N LEU A 227 -11.24 -24.87 14.21
CA LEU A 227 -10.50 -24.25 13.10
C LEU A 227 -10.84 -24.91 11.74
N LYS A 228 -11.08 -26.23 11.74
CA LYS A 228 -11.50 -27.00 10.56
C LYS A 228 -12.82 -26.54 9.99
N SER A 229 -13.85 -26.30 10.83
CA SER A 229 -15.15 -25.81 10.38
C SER A 229 -15.03 -24.42 9.77
N VAL A 230 -14.39 -23.48 10.48
CA VAL A 230 -14.21 -22.10 10.01
C VAL A 230 -13.48 -22.05 8.67
N LEU A 231 -12.38 -22.79 8.52
CA LEU A 231 -11.63 -22.82 7.26
C LEU A 231 -12.44 -23.47 6.13
N SER A 232 -13.22 -24.51 6.42
CA SER A 232 -14.08 -25.18 5.45
C SER A 232 -15.22 -24.27 4.98
N GLU A 233 -15.86 -23.51 5.87
CA GLU A 233 -16.89 -22.51 5.57
C GLU A 233 -16.38 -21.44 4.61
N HIS A 234 -15.09 -21.06 4.72
CA HIS A 234 -14.42 -20.13 3.82
C HIS A 234 -13.84 -20.79 2.55
N GLY A 235 -14.20 -22.03 2.25
CA GLY A 235 -13.85 -22.73 1.02
C GLY A 235 -12.37 -23.10 0.90
N PHE A 236 -11.68 -23.34 2.03
CA PHE A 236 -10.32 -23.86 2.02
C PHE A 236 -10.30 -25.39 1.79
N SER A 237 -9.31 -25.86 1.04
CA SER A 237 -9.16 -27.28 0.77
C SER A 237 -8.88 -28.07 2.06
N VAL A 238 -9.36 -29.31 2.12
CA VAL A 238 -9.11 -30.24 3.23
C VAL A 238 -7.61 -30.36 3.57
N LYS A 239 -6.75 -30.37 2.53
CA LYS A 239 -5.29 -30.40 2.71
C LYS A 239 -4.80 -29.17 3.48
N THR A 240 -5.26 -27.98 3.10
CA THR A 240 -4.91 -26.72 3.78
C THR A 240 -5.40 -26.71 5.21
N VAL A 241 -6.65 -27.08 5.42
CA VAL A 241 -7.29 -27.18 6.75
C VAL A 241 -6.48 -28.07 7.67
N ASN A 242 -6.16 -29.31 7.22
CA ASN A 242 -5.38 -30.26 8.01
C ASN A 242 -3.95 -29.76 8.29
N THR A 243 -3.33 -29.06 7.34
CA THR A 243 -1.97 -28.53 7.52
C THR A 243 -1.93 -27.44 8.58
N ILE A 244 -2.90 -26.54 8.58
CA ILE A 244 -3.01 -25.45 9.56
C ILE A 244 -3.38 -26.02 10.93
N SER A 245 -4.33 -26.97 11.01
CA SER A 245 -4.73 -27.58 12.27
C SER A 245 -3.57 -28.27 12.99
N LYS A 246 -2.75 -29.05 12.26
CA LYS A 246 -1.56 -29.72 12.82
C LYS A 246 -0.52 -28.77 13.41
N TYR A 247 -0.48 -27.52 12.96
CA TYR A 247 0.41 -26.52 13.56
C TYR A 247 -0.05 -26.13 14.96
N PHE A 248 -1.36 -25.94 15.14
CA PHE A 248 -1.91 -25.59 16.44
C PHE A 248 -1.84 -26.75 17.44
N ASP A 249 -2.07 -27.98 16.99
CA ASP A 249 -1.94 -29.16 17.80
C ASP A 249 -0.52 -29.33 18.42
N ARG A 250 0.52 -28.80 17.74
CA ARG A 250 1.93 -28.87 18.19
C ARG A 250 2.36 -27.74 19.11
N THR A 251 1.58 -26.65 19.20
CA THR A 251 1.92 -25.48 20.02
C THR A 251 1.28 -25.51 21.39
N GLU A 252 0.46 -26.52 21.68
CA GLU A 252 -0.17 -26.76 22.98
C GLU A 252 0.63 -27.77 23.85
N GLU A 253 1.71 -28.37 23.35
CA GLU A 253 2.69 -29.16 24.09
C GLU A 253 3.89 -28.27 24.51
#